data_a7c2e3a6db8819581cf3585816bc5754
#
_entry.id   a7c2e3a6db8819581cf3585816bc5754
#
_cell.length_a   1.000
_cell.length_b   1.000
_cell.length_c   1.000
_cell.angle_alpha   90.00
_cell.angle_beta   90.00
_cell.angle_gamma   90.00
#
_symmetry.space_group_name_H-M   'P 1'
#
loop_
_entity.id
_entity.type
_entity.pdbx_description
1 polymer ?
#
loop_
_entity_poly.entity_id
_entity_poly.type
_entity_poly.pdbx_seq_one_letter_code
_entity_poly.pdbx_strand_id
1 'polypeptide(L)'
;MSVVTRRNLLSTAGSLAVAGLTRTSALAAMLPGDKFDLVIKNCDVLDPSQSLRGKRDIGIRFGLVEALEPDIPAERAQRVLDAGGKLVTPGLVDLHSHVFPYGSAIGIPADELAAQQCTTTCVSAGDAGANNFAAFRRYIVAQTRTRLYADRKSVV
;
A
#
# COMPACT_ATOMS: atom_id res chain seq x y z
N MET A 1 48.60 -30.55 23.01
CA MET A 1 47.25 -30.08 23.41
C MET A 1 47.11 -28.67 22.94
N SER A 2 46.34 -28.48 21.88
CA SER A 2 46.07 -27.15 21.28
C SER A 2 44.83 -26.56 21.96
N VAL A 3 44.98 -25.41 22.61
CA VAL A 3 43.90 -24.73 23.27
C VAL A 3 43.07 -24.01 22.22
N VAL A 4 41.85 -24.43 21.98
CA VAL A 4 40.91 -23.76 21.11
C VAL A 4 40.29 -22.59 21.91
N THR A 5 40.68 -21.36 21.58
CA THR A 5 40.09 -20.15 22.17
C THR A 5 38.81 -19.76 21.46
N ARG A 6 37.85 -19.16 22.20
CA ARG A 6 36.56 -18.65 21.67
C ARG A 6 36.71 -17.78 20.41
N ARG A 7 37.84 -17.16 20.23
CA ARG A 7 38.14 -16.30 19.09
C ARG A 7 38.33 -17.09 17.78
N ASN A 8 38.76 -18.35 17.86
CA ASN A 8 38.96 -19.20 16.68
C ASN A 8 37.69 -19.95 16.24
N LEU A 9 36.65 -19.95 17.11
CA LEU A 9 35.37 -20.55 16.76
C LEU A 9 34.48 -19.60 15.93
N LEU A 10 34.76 -18.30 15.98
CA LEU A 10 34.01 -17.27 15.24
C LEU A 10 34.54 -17.01 13.82
N SER A 11 35.73 -17.52 13.50
CA SER A 11 36.35 -17.33 12.17
C SER A 11 36.03 -18.43 11.16
N THR A 12 35.35 -19.52 11.59
CA THR A 12 34.90 -20.64 10.72
C THR A 12 33.39 -20.73 10.60
N ALA A 13 32.65 -19.78 11.20
CA ALA A 13 31.24 -19.62 10.87
C ALA A 13 31.17 -19.02 9.46
N GLY A 14 31.07 -19.91 8.50
CA GLY A 14 31.00 -19.62 7.09
C GLY A 14 30.02 -18.51 6.80
N SER A 15 30.36 -17.75 5.81
CA SER A 15 29.46 -16.85 5.09
C SER A 15 28.24 -17.62 4.62
N LEU A 16 27.28 -17.87 5.50
CA LEU A 16 25.92 -18.07 5.12
C LEU A 16 25.48 -16.71 4.57
N ALA A 17 25.63 -16.58 3.25
CA ALA A 17 24.90 -15.56 2.52
C ALA A 17 23.43 -15.74 2.93
N VAL A 18 22.94 -14.88 3.81
CA VAL A 18 21.54 -14.62 3.94
C VAL A 18 21.16 -14.02 2.59
N ALA A 19 20.87 -14.88 1.63
CA ALA A 19 20.07 -14.51 0.49
C ALA A 19 18.77 -14.02 1.12
N GLY A 20 18.70 -12.71 1.32
CA GLY A 20 17.47 -12.03 1.63
C GLY A 20 16.49 -12.52 0.57
N LEU A 21 15.54 -13.34 0.98
CA LEU A 21 14.32 -13.57 0.23
C LEU A 21 13.62 -12.22 0.15
N THR A 22 14.15 -11.32 -0.68
CA THR A 22 13.31 -10.34 -1.31
C THR A 22 12.27 -11.18 -2.03
N ARG A 23 11.08 -11.25 -1.49
CA ARG A 23 9.89 -11.64 -2.25
C ARG A 23 9.70 -10.54 -3.30
N THR A 24 10.56 -10.52 -4.30
CA THR A 24 10.16 -10.10 -5.60
C THR A 24 9.10 -11.12 -5.98
N SER A 25 7.83 -10.77 -5.76
CA SER A 25 6.75 -11.39 -6.52
C SER A 25 7.18 -11.14 -7.96
N ALA A 26 7.84 -12.12 -8.56
CA ALA A 26 8.00 -12.16 -9.99
C ALA A 26 6.55 -12.26 -10.48
N LEU A 27 5.97 -11.10 -10.80
CA LEU A 27 4.73 -11.03 -11.53
C LEU A 27 5.00 -11.87 -12.78
N ALA A 28 4.32 -13.01 -12.89
CA ALA A 28 4.52 -13.87 -14.02
C ALA A 28 4.29 -13.01 -15.28
N ALA A 29 5.29 -12.98 -16.15
CA ALA A 29 5.19 -12.20 -17.39
C ALA A 29 3.88 -12.57 -18.07
N MET A 30 3.15 -11.57 -18.57
CA MET A 30 1.89 -11.80 -19.27
C MET A 30 2.16 -12.69 -20.49
N LEU A 31 1.47 -13.82 -20.55
CA LEU A 31 1.49 -14.68 -21.73
C LEU A 31 0.69 -14.06 -22.88
N PRO A 32 0.98 -14.42 -24.14
CA PRO A 32 0.12 -14.07 -25.25
C PRO A 32 -1.31 -14.58 -24.96
N GLY A 33 -2.27 -13.66 -24.86
CA GLY A 33 -3.65 -13.97 -24.49
C GLY A 33 -4.06 -13.62 -23.06
N ASP A 34 -3.12 -13.36 -22.15
CA ASP A 34 -3.44 -12.82 -20.84
C ASP A 34 -4.02 -11.42 -20.96
N LYS A 35 -4.99 -11.13 -20.10
CA LYS A 35 -5.65 -9.82 -20.05
C LYS A 35 -5.46 -9.18 -18.68
N PHE A 36 -5.38 -7.86 -18.69
CA PHE A 36 -5.56 -7.08 -17.47
C PHE A 36 -6.99 -7.22 -16.97
N ASP A 37 -7.18 -7.26 -15.67
CA ASP A 37 -8.51 -7.24 -15.05
C ASP A 37 -9.22 -5.92 -15.33
N LEU A 38 -8.42 -4.84 -15.34
CA LEU A 38 -8.87 -3.49 -15.63
C LEU A 38 -7.75 -2.71 -16.34
N VAL A 39 -8.12 -1.99 -17.38
CA VAL A 39 -7.28 -0.92 -17.96
C VAL A 39 -7.98 0.41 -17.74
N ILE A 40 -7.26 1.37 -17.16
CA ILE A 40 -7.70 2.76 -17.06
C ILE A 40 -7.02 3.52 -18.18
N LYS A 41 -7.80 4.04 -19.11
CA LYS A 41 -7.30 4.74 -20.29
C LYS A 41 -7.33 6.26 -20.14
N ASN A 42 -6.49 6.93 -20.92
CA ASN A 42 -6.46 8.38 -21.02
C ASN A 42 -6.21 9.10 -19.69
N CYS A 43 -5.35 8.53 -18.82
CA CYS A 43 -4.99 9.14 -17.55
C CYS A 43 -3.97 10.25 -17.72
N ASP A 44 -4.11 11.38 -17.00
CA ASP A 44 -3.01 12.28 -16.70
C ASP A 44 -2.36 11.79 -15.39
N VAL A 45 -1.36 10.94 -15.51
CA VAL A 45 -0.72 10.29 -14.34
C VAL A 45 0.27 11.23 -13.68
N LEU A 46 0.18 11.33 -12.36
CA LEU A 46 1.16 11.97 -11.49
C LEU A 46 1.61 10.99 -10.42
N ASP A 47 2.80 10.45 -10.54
CA ASP A 47 3.44 9.60 -9.54
C ASP A 47 4.81 10.16 -9.14
N PRO A 48 4.87 10.89 -8.02
CA PRO A 48 6.11 11.48 -7.53
C PRO A 48 7.18 10.43 -7.18
N SER A 49 6.78 9.22 -6.79
CA SER A 49 7.71 8.15 -6.40
C SER A 49 8.56 7.67 -7.56
N GLN A 50 8.04 7.78 -8.78
CA GLN A 50 8.72 7.43 -10.03
C GLN A 50 9.15 8.65 -10.84
N SER A 51 8.97 9.86 -10.30
CA SER A 51 9.16 11.12 -11.04
C SER A 51 8.35 11.14 -12.35
N LEU A 52 7.19 10.50 -12.34
CA LEU A 52 6.33 10.36 -13.52
C LEU A 52 5.25 11.43 -13.55
N ARG A 53 5.19 12.17 -14.65
CA ARG A 53 4.08 13.06 -14.98
C ARG A 53 3.77 12.94 -16.46
N GLY A 54 2.51 12.67 -16.80
CA GLY A 54 2.06 12.69 -18.18
C GLY A 54 0.98 11.67 -18.51
N LYS A 55 0.59 11.68 -19.78
CA LYS A 55 -0.46 10.79 -20.28
C LYS A 55 0.01 9.33 -20.27
N ARG A 56 -0.75 8.47 -19.65
CA ARG A 56 -0.53 7.02 -19.59
C ARG A 56 -1.87 6.28 -19.50
N ASP A 57 -1.84 5.05 -19.94
CA ASP A 57 -2.82 4.03 -19.57
C ASP A 57 -2.27 3.17 -18.46
N ILE A 58 -3.15 2.69 -17.58
CA ILE A 58 -2.80 1.91 -16.40
C ILE A 58 -3.40 0.52 -16.53
N GLY A 59 -2.55 -0.50 -16.59
CA GLY A 59 -2.96 -1.90 -16.61
C GLY A 59 -2.91 -2.51 -15.19
N ILE A 60 -4.04 -3.02 -14.74
CA ILE A 60 -4.20 -3.63 -13.41
C ILE A 60 -4.52 -5.11 -13.58
N ARG A 61 -3.77 -5.98 -12.89
CA ARG A 61 -3.99 -7.42 -12.81
C ARG A 61 -3.73 -7.93 -11.39
N PHE A 62 -4.59 -8.80 -10.89
CA PHE A 62 -4.50 -9.33 -9.52
C PHE A 62 -4.43 -8.24 -8.43
N GLY A 63 -5.11 -7.12 -8.65
CA GLY A 63 -5.11 -5.97 -7.73
C GLY A 63 -3.81 -5.16 -7.70
N LEU A 64 -2.90 -5.38 -8.64
CA LEU A 64 -1.63 -4.68 -8.75
C LEU A 64 -1.56 -3.88 -10.05
N VAL A 65 -0.89 -2.74 -10.03
CA VAL A 65 -0.53 -2.00 -11.24
C VAL A 65 0.65 -2.73 -11.89
N GLU A 66 0.42 -3.35 -13.04
CA GLU A 66 1.46 -4.09 -13.79
C GLU A 66 2.02 -3.30 -14.98
N ALA A 67 1.25 -2.37 -15.52
CA ALA A 67 1.66 -1.58 -16.67
C ALA A 67 1.30 -0.11 -16.51
N LEU A 68 2.23 0.76 -16.93
CA LEU A 68 2.05 2.20 -17.12
C LEU A 68 2.59 2.53 -18.51
N GLU A 69 1.75 2.43 -19.53
CA GLU A 69 2.14 2.55 -20.93
C GLU A 69 1.48 3.76 -21.58
N PRO A 70 2.06 4.32 -22.65
CA PRO A 70 1.42 5.42 -23.39
C PRO A 70 0.07 5.04 -23.98
N ASP A 71 -0.09 3.79 -24.38
CA ASP A 71 -1.33 3.20 -24.89
C ASP A 71 -1.36 1.71 -24.64
N ILE A 72 -2.44 1.23 -24.00
CA ILE A 72 -2.72 -0.19 -23.80
C ILE A 72 -3.95 -0.55 -24.64
N PRO A 73 -3.83 -1.45 -25.63
CA PRO A 73 -4.96 -1.86 -26.44
C PRO A 73 -6.12 -2.36 -25.59
N ALA A 74 -7.35 -1.95 -25.90
CA ALA A 74 -8.54 -2.31 -25.14
C ALA A 74 -8.78 -3.84 -25.10
N GLU A 75 -8.34 -4.54 -26.14
CA GLU A 75 -8.43 -6.00 -26.29
C GLU A 75 -7.62 -6.74 -25.22
N ARG A 76 -6.60 -6.08 -24.66
CA ARG A 76 -5.80 -6.61 -23.55
C ARG A 76 -6.46 -6.45 -22.19
N ALA A 77 -7.70 -5.96 -22.12
CA ALA A 77 -8.44 -5.75 -20.89
C ALA A 77 -9.68 -6.62 -20.81
N GLN A 78 -10.04 -7.08 -19.61
CA GLN A 78 -11.38 -7.62 -19.32
C GLN A 78 -12.37 -6.48 -19.14
N ARG A 79 -11.93 -5.37 -18.56
CA ARG A 79 -12.72 -4.15 -18.34
C ARG A 79 -11.88 -2.92 -18.70
N VAL A 80 -12.52 -1.94 -19.28
CA VAL A 80 -11.90 -0.64 -19.61
C VAL A 80 -12.66 0.46 -18.90
N LEU A 81 -11.92 1.38 -18.29
CA LEU A 81 -12.42 2.62 -17.72
C LEU A 81 -11.68 3.79 -18.42
N ASP A 82 -12.42 4.69 -19.01
CA ASP A 82 -11.85 5.91 -19.57
C ASP A 82 -11.80 7.01 -18.51
N ALA A 83 -10.59 7.45 -18.18
CA ALA A 83 -10.38 8.55 -17.24
C ALA A 83 -10.65 9.92 -17.86
N GLY A 84 -10.80 10.02 -19.18
CA GLY A 84 -11.12 11.27 -19.87
C GLY A 84 -10.12 12.41 -19.62
N GLY A 85 -8.85 12.09 -19.46
CA GLY A 85 -7.79 13.05 -19.16
C GLY A 85 -7.74 13.53 -17.71
N LYS A 86 -8.49 12.90 -16.81
CA LYS A 86 -8.45 13.23 -15.38
C LYS A 86 -7.09 12.91 -14.76
N LEU A 87 -6.74 13.68 -13.74
CA LEU A 87 -5.55 13.42 -12.94
C LEU A 87 -5.72 12.09 -12.19
N VAL A 88 -4.74 11.22 -12.33
CA VAL A 88 -4.67 9.93 -11.63
C VAL A 88 -3.36 9.87 -10.84
N THR A 89 -3.47 9.60 -9.56
CA THR A 89 -2.34 9.51 -8.64
C THR A 89 -2.31 8.16 -7.95
N PRO A 90 -1.19 7.72 -7.38
CA PRO A 90 -1.21 6.70 -6.32
C PRO A 90 -2.17 7.12 -5.22
N GLY A 91 -2.71 6.15 -4.48
CA GLY A 91 -3.66 6.43 -3.42
C GLY A 91 -3.13 7.46 -2.42
N LEU A 92 -3.92 8.48 -2.14
CA LEU A 92 -3.54 9.54 -1.22
C LEU A 92 -3.47 9.02 0.22
N VAL A 93 -2.56 9.60 1.00
CA VAL A 93 -2.37 9.29 2.41
C VAL A 93 -2.75 10.52 3.24
N ASP A 94 -3.77 10.39 4.07
CA ASP A 94 -4.11 11.38 5.08
C ASP A 94 -3.30 11.12 6.35
N LEU A 95 -2.37 12.01 6.66
CA LEU A 95 -1.46 11.87 7.79
C LEU A 95 -2.04 12.36 9.12
N HIS A 96 -3.23 12.98 9.11
CA HIS A 96 -3.84 13.54 10.31
C HIS A 96 -5.36 13.45 10.21
N SER A 97 -5.91 12.31 10.59
CA SER A 97 -7.34 12.06 10.60
C SER A 97 -7.82 11.59 11.99
N HIS A 98 -9.12 11.76 12.22
CA HIS A 98 -9.77 11.29 13.44
C HIS A 98 -10.79 10.22 13.06
N VAL A 99 -10.41 8.95 13.22
CA VAL A 99 -11.14 7.80 12.68
C VAL A 99 -11.49 6.76 13.74
N PHE A 100 -11.74 7.22 14.96
CA PHE A 100 -12.23 6.40 16.06
C PHE A 100 -13.64 6.87 16.50
N PRO A 101 -14.71 6.48 15.76
CA PRO A 101 -16.07 6.78 16.15
C PRO A 101 -16.34 6.33 17.59
N TYR A 102 -17.02 7.17 18.35
CA TYR A 102 -17.36 6.94 19.76
C TYR A 102 -16.16 6.86 20.74
N GLY A 103 -14.96 6.74 20.26
CA GLY A 103 -13.73 6.78 21.07
C GLY A 103 -13.08 8.16 21.09
N SER A 104 -13.46 9.00 20.13
CA SER A 104 -13.06 10.42 20.02
C SER A 104 -14.31 11.26 19.75
N ALA A 105 -14.34 12.49 20.29
CA ALA A 105 -15.47 13.39 20.11
C ALA A 105 -15.69 13.84 18.64
N ILE A 106 -14.65 13.72 17.82
CA ILE A 106 -14.65 14.13 16.42
C ILE A 106 -14.39 12.96 15.45
N GLY A 107 -14.38 11.74 15.98
CA GLY A 107 -14.09 10.55 15.17
C GLY A 107 -15.22 10.20 14.23
N ILE A 108 -14.87 9.94 12.96
CA ILE A 108 -15.80 9.43 11.93
C ILE A 108 -15.30 8.08 11.40
N PRO A 109 -16.16 7.27 10.76
CA PRO A 109 -15.71 6.01 10.16
C PRO A 109 -14.64 6.24 9.08
N ALA A 110 -13.54 5.49 9.16
CA ALA A 110 -12.40 5.68 8.24
C ALA A 110 -12.78 5.43 6.77
N ASP A 111 -13.63 4.45 6.49
CA ASP A 111 -14.05 4.14 5.12
C ASP A 111 -14.94 5.26 4.54
N GLU A 112 -15.74 5.92 5.38
CA GLU A 112 -16.54 7.07 4.97
C GLU A 112 -15.65 8.28 4.68
N LEU A 113 -14.71 8.60 5.57
CA LEU A 113 -13.75 9.69 5.38
C LEU A 113 -12.93 9.47 4.11
N ALA A 114 -12.40 8.27 3.94
CA ALA A 114 -11.59 7.91 2.79
C ALA A 114 -12.36 8.05 1.47
N ALA A 115 -13.62 7.63 1.44
CA ALA A 115 -14.48 7.77 0.26
C ALA A 115 -14.75 9.24 -0.08
N GLN A 116 -14.95 10.09 0.91
CA GLN A 116 -15.21 11.53 0.71
C GLN A 116 -13.98 12.30 0.26
N GLN A 117 -12.80 11.92 0.74
CA GLN A 117 -11.52 12.60 0.46
C GLN A 117 -10.69 11.95 -0.63
N CYS A 118 -11.16 10.85 -1.22
CA CYS A 118 -10.39 10.05 -2.19
C CYS A 118 -9.04 9.57 -1.64
N THR A 119 -8.94 9.34 -0.34
CA THR A 119 -7.75 8.77 0.30
C THR A 119 -7.85 7.25 0.35
N THR A 120 -6.71 6.57 0.42
CA THR A 120 -6.64 5.11 0.52
C THR A 120 -5.97 4.65 1.80
N THR A 121 -5.37 5.59 2.51
CA THR A 121 -4.64 5.36 3.75
C THR A 121 -4.86 6.53 4.69
N CYS A 122 -5.18 6.24 5.95
CA CYS A 122 -5.36 7.24 6.99
C CYS A 122 -4.45 6.96 8.18
N VAL A 123 -3.97 8.01 8.82
CA VAL A 123 -3.29 7.94 10.12
C VAL A 123 -4.19 8.56 11.17
N SER A 124 -4.70 7.74 12.09
CA SER A 124 -5.49 8.22 13.24
C SER A 124 -4.58 9.00 14.19
N ALA A 125 -4.82 10.31 14.28
CA ALA A 125 -3.94 11.24 14.98
C ALA A 125 -4.28 11.31 16.47
N GLY A 126 -3.86 10.28 17.21
CA GLY A 126 -3.97 10.25 18.67
C GLY A 126 -5.38 10.07 19.21
N ASP A 127 -6.31 9.48 18.48
CA ASP A 127 -7.64 9.11 18.98
C ASP A 127 -7.57 7.95 19.98
N ALA A 128 -6.57 7.10 19.85
CA ALA A 128 -6.36 5.94 20.67
C ALA A 128 -5.09 6.04 21.51
N GLY A 129 -5.18 5.68 22.78
CA GLY A 129 -4.06 5.69 23.71
C GLY A 129 -3.91 4.38 24.47
N ALA A 130 -3.17 4.42 25.58
CA ALA A 130 -2.84 3.24 26.36
C ALA A 130 -4.09 2.46 26.82
N ASN A 131 -5.17 3.17 27.16
CA ASN A 131 -6.36 2.58 27.76
C ASN A 131 -7.35 1.99 26.74
N ASN A 132 -7.39 2.52 25.52
CA ASN A 132 -8.42 2.16 24.53
C ASN A 132 -7.86 1.64 23.21
N PHE A 133 -6.52 1.56 23.05
CA PHE A 133 -5.89 1.12 21.81
C PHE A 133 -6.28 -0.32 21.41
N ALA A 134 -6.45 -1.20 22.39
CA ALA A 134 -6.89 -2.57 22.10
C ALA A 134 -8.30 -2.61 21.49
N ALA A 135 -9.21 -1.76 21.98
CA ALA A 135 -10.55 -1.61 21.43
C ALA A 135 -10.50 -0.99 20.02
N PHE A 136 -9.73 0.06 19.82
CA PHE A 136 -9.51 0.68 18.51
C PHE A 136 -9.02 -0.36 17.49
N ARG A 137 -7.99 -1.13 17.83
CA ARG A 137 -7.44 -2.16 16.96
C ARG A 137 -8.48 -3.23 16.60
N ARG A 138 -9.25 -3.71 17.61
CA ARG A 138 -10.20 -4.81 17.43
C ARG A 138 -11.46 -4.39 16.68
N TYR A 139 -12.01 -3.23 16.99
CA TYR A 139 -13.34 -2.84 16.53
C TYR A 139 -13.32 -1.84 15.38
N ILE A 140 -12.22 -1.14 15.18
CA ILE A 140 -12.07 -0.16 14.10
C ILE A 140 -11.12 -0.69 13.03
N VAL A 141 -9.83 -0.87 13.38
CA VAL A 141 -8.80 -1.25 12.39
C VAL A 141 -9.13 -2.58 11.71
N ALA A 142 -9.55 -3.59 12.49
CA ALA A 142 -9.84 -4.92 11.95
C ALA A 142 -11.07 -4.98 11.03
N GLN A 143 -11.95 -3.98 11.07
CA GLN A 143 -13.19 -3.95 10.29
C GLN A 143 -13.14 -2.96 9.12
N THR A 144 -12.16 -2.08 9.10
CA THR A 144 -12.00 -1.05 8.09
C THR A 144 -11.33 -1.60 6.84
N ARG A 145 -11.81 -1.22 5.66
CA ARG A 145 -11.19 -1.54 4.36
C ARG A 145 -10.04 -0.59 4.04
N THR A 146 -10.18 0.67 4.43
CA THR A 146 -9.12 1.68 4.31
C THR A 146 -7.92 1.25 5.14
N ARG A 147 -6.71 1.41 4.59
CA ARG A 147 -5.49 1.15 5.34
C ARG A 147 -5.36 2.15 6.47
N LEU A 148 -5.34 1.65 7.71
CA LEU A 148 -5.23 2.47 8.90
C LEU A 148 -3.89 2.29 9.60
N TYR A 149 -3.28 3.41 9.91
CA TYR A 149 -2.22 3.55 10.90
C TYR A 149 -2.73 4.35 12.08
N ALA A 150 -2.07 4.24 13.20
CA ALA A 150 -2.42 4.99 14.41
C ALA A 150 -1.19 5.60 15.04
N ASP A 151 -1.30 6.89 15.35
CA ASP A 151 -0.42 7.54 16.29
C ASP A 151 -0.97 7.32 17.70
N ARG A 152 -0.25 6.53 18.49
CA ARG A 152 -0.70 6.12 19.83
C ARG A 152 -0.28 7.15 20.86
N LYS A 153 -1.24 7.82 21.48
CA LYS A 153 -0.95 8.64 22.69
C LYS A 153 -0.55 7.78 23.87
N SER A 154 0.33 8.30 24.69
CA SER A 154 0.74 7.67 25.95
C SER A 154 -0.38 7.65 26.99
N VAL A 155 -1.24 8.66 26.97
CA VAL A 155 -2.39 8.82 27.87
C VAL A 155 -3.60 9.33 27.07
N VAL A 156 -4.69 8.62 27.13
CA VAL A 156 -6.05 9.01 26.76
C VAL A 156 -6.99 8.42 27.78
#